data_fca6f179472ceb4ce1c93a0321de5c37
#
_entry.id   fca6f179472ceb4ce1c93a0321de5c37
#
_cell.length_a   1.000
_cell.length_b   1.000
_cell.length_c   1.000
_cell.angle_alpha   90.00
_cell.angle_beta   90.00
_cell.angle_gamma   90.00
#
_symmetry.space_group_name_H-M   'P 1'
#
loop_
_entity.id
_entity.type
_entity.pdbx_description
1 polymer ?
#
loop_
_entity_poly.entity_id
_entity_poly.type
_entity_poly.pdbx_seq_one_letter_code
_entity_poly.pdbx_strand_id
1 'polypeptide(L)'
;MKKCLSVLLQSTFLLFTVNVPTSCSETKRNSAKSYVEQAVEQMGGASRLEAIRTARVEYWGHRYLLEESERPDGPWIVAYEKATELRDYQRGALHRDEEQWGLGLEEGVKSSMTVADGVAQMTTGDQRRPMSMEQVVNVQEELEFSPQRLMLAALSAADLHALPDTRIHGEPYDVIAFTHDAVSVRVYLNVYTGLPGAVEWTRAYPYSTFWRVWGDVQNRLEYTTYQLLPGGIRLPLQYDLARNGQPFTSEIITKIELNPQLPQDAFVISPDVKTAFEQRKSRMSEGPPLGKPLPLVQGDDSLVQFVGAWNCAIVKQPDGLVILEAPISPAHTRALLAQAHKRFPNIPVKAAITTSDAWPHFGGIREIVANGIPIYAVDLNQPILTRFINAPFTQAPDTLAKSLKPAKFYWVSAKTVIGNGSNRLELYPMRNASGERMMMVYFPEHKLLYTSDLVQPGQNGPFFMMEYVREAFDAAKRENLTVERFFGMHIPMSPWIDVEKSLAVVESSQTKSGEN
;
A
#
# COMPACT_ATOMS: atom_id res chain seq x y z
N MET A 1 -17.60 -1.28 79.83
CA MET A 1 -18.98 -1.73 80.10
C MET A 1 -19.77 -1.77 78.84
N LYS A 2 -20.52 -2.82 78.66
CA LYS A 2 -21.49 -3.28 77.67
C LYS A 2 -20.96 -4.30 76.67
N LYS A 3 -21.34 -5.51 76.98
CA LYS A 3 -21.31 -6.74 76.20
C LYS A 3 -22.23 -6.64 74.99
N CYS A 4 -21.82 -7.17 73.85
CA CYS A 4 -22.76 -7.57 72.83
C CYS A 4 -22.52 -9.02 72.44
N LEU A 5 -23.64 -9.73 72.44
CA LEU A 5 -23.85 -11.13 72.30
C LEU A 5 -23.64 -11.59 70.87
N SER A 6 -22.86 -12.65 70.66
CA SER A 6 -22.76 -13.38 69.41
C SER A 6 -23.86 -14.42 69.31
N VAL A 7 -24.69 -14.36 68.28
CA VAL A 7 -25.64 -15.42 67.90
C VAL A 7 -25.04 -16.20 66.76
N LEU A 8 -24.67 -17.46 66.98
CA LEU A 8 -24.31 -18.42 65.95
C LEU A 8 -25.59 -18.94 65.27
N LEU A 9 -25.76 -18.64 63.96
CA LEU A 9 -26.70 -19.36 63.11
C LEU A 9 -25.95 -20.48 62.40
N GLN A 10 -26.20 -21.71 62.73
CA GLN A 10 -25.81 -22.89 61.98
C GLN A 10 -26.76 -23.06 60.82
N SER A 11 -26.28 -22.79 59.58
CA SER A 11 -27.00 -23.10 58.34
C SER A 11 -26.49 -24.43 57.80
N THR A 12 -27.33 -25.46 57.89
CA THR A 12 -27.10 -26.78 57.31
C THR A 12 -27.28 -26.69 55.78
N PHE A 13 -26.18 -26.71 55.02
CA PHE A 13 -26.24 -26.82 53.56
C PHE A 13 -26.40 -28.28 53.17
N LEU A 14 -27.58 -28.65 52.65
CA LEU A 14 -27.79 -29.89 51.91
C LEU A 14 -27.13 -29.74 50.52
N LEU A 15 -26.03 -30.45 50.31
CA LEU A 15 -25.43 -30.60 48.97
C LEU A 15 -26.29 -31.58 48.16
N PHE A 16 -27.12 -31.08 47.28
CA PHE A 16 -27.66 -31.85 46.15
C PHE A 16 -26.58 -31.97 45.08
N THR A 17 -25.95 -33.14 44.98
CA THR A 17 -25.11 -33.49 43.83
C THR A 17 -26.02 -33.79 42.64
N VAL A 18 -26.23 -32.81 41.80
CA VAL A 18 -26.81 -33.03 40.48
C VAL A 18 -25.72 -33.63 39.60
N ASN A 19 -25.78 -34.94 39.38
CA ASN A 19 -25.01 -35.59 38.32
C ASN A 19 -25.58 -35.14 36.99
N VAL A 20 -25.00 -34.09 36.40
CA VAL A 20 -25.18 -33.75 34.99
C VAL A 20 -24.32 -34.74 34.21
N PRO A 21 -24.90 -35.62 33.39
CA PRO A 21 -24.08 -36.43 32.50
C PRO A 21 -23.42 -35.51 31.51
N THR A 22 -22.13 -35.24 31.66
CA THR A 22 -21.29 -34.64 30.63
C THR A 22 -21.14 -35.69 29.53
N SER A 23 -22.15 -35.84 28.68
CA SER A 23 -21.94 -36.44 27.37
C SER A 23 -21.20 -35.42 26.52
N CYS A 24 -19.88 -35.31 26.67
CA CYS A 24 -19.03 -34.88 25.56
C CYS A 24 -19.24 -35.91 24.46
N SER A 25 -20.20 -35.69 23.59
CA SER A 25 -20.13 -36.27 22.26
C SER A 25 -18.84 -35.72 21.66
N GLU A 26 -17.78 -36.51 21.58
CA GLU A 26 -16.71 -36.29 20.63
C GLU A 26 -17.37 -36.22 19.26
N THR A 27 -17.71 -35.01 18.83
CA THR A 27 -18.05 -34.73 17.43
C THR A 27 -16.82 -35.19 16.65
N LYS A 28 -16.93 -36.34 15.95
CA LYS A 28 -15.89 -36.79 15.03
C LYS A 28 -15.56 -35.58 14.16
N ARG A 29 -14.41 -34.91 14.39
CA ARG A 29 -13.91 -33.88 13.50
C ARG A 29 -13.84 -34.48 12.10
N ASN A 30 -14.56 -33.88 11.17
CA ASN A 30 -14.44 -34.25 9.78
C ASN A 30 -12.97 -34.07 9.33
N SER A 31 -12.50 -34.89 8.44
CA SER A 31 -11.17 -34.70 7.87
C SER A 31 -11.13 -33.42 7.06
N ALA A 32 -9.97 -32.77 6.94
CA ALA A 32 -9.80 -31.60 6.07
C ALA A 32 -10.34 -31.85 4.64
N LYS A 33 -10.13 -33.07 4.14
CA LYS A 33 -10.64 -33.49 2.84
C LYS A 33 -12.17 -33.48 2.79
N SER A 34 -12.85 -33.95 3.84
CA SER A 34 -14.32 -33.93 3.91
C SER A 34 -14.87 -32.50 3.91
N TYR A 35 -14.21 -31.56 4.57
CA TYR A 35 -14.59 -30.14 4.53
C TYR A 35 -14.48 -29.56 3.10
N VAL A 36 -13.37 -29.86 2.39
CA VAL A 36 -13.18 -29.42 1.00
C VAL A 36 -14.21 -30.06 0.06
N GLU A 37 -14.45 -31.38 0.18
CA GLU A 37 -15.45 -32.08 -0.62
C GLU A 37 -16.85 -31.49 -0.42
N GLN A 38 -17.22 -31.15 0.83
CA GLN A 38 -18.47 -30.47 1.14
C GLN A 38 -18.52 -29.08 0.49
N ALA A 39 -17.48 -28.28 0.59
CA ALA A 39 -17.42 -26.93 0.02
C ALA A 39 -17.57 -26.98 -1.52
N VAL A 40 -16.85 -27.87 -2.18
CA VAL A 40 -16.94 -28.09 -3.61
C VAL A 40 -18.36 -28.50 -4.03
N GLU A 41 -19.01 -29.40 -3.28
CA GLU A 41 -20.40 -29.80 -3.56
C GLU A 41 -21.37 -28.63 -3.39
N GLN A 42 -21.23 -27.84 -2.31
CA GLN A 42 -22.05 -26.65 -2.08
C GLN A 42 -21.86 -25.59 -3.17
N MET A 43 -20.68 -25.50 -3.77
CA MET A 43 -20.40 -24.59 -4.89
C MET A 43 -20.95 -25.10 -6.23
N GLY A 44 -21.41 -26.36 -6.34
CA GLY A 44 -22.01 -26.94 -7.54
C GLY A 44 -21.36 -28.22 -8.05
N GLY A 45 -20.35 -28.74 -7.35
CA GLY A 45 -19.64 -29.98 -7.65
C GLY A 45 -18.41 -29.81 -8.54
N ALA A 46 -17.41 -30.67 -8.33
CA ALA A 46 -16.09 -30.56 -8.96
C ALA A 46 -16.16 -30.44 -10.50
N SER A 47 -16.92 -31.32 -11.17
CA SER A 47 -17.02 -31.32 -12.63
C SER A 47 -17.54 -30.01 -13.22
N ARG A 48 -18.48 -29.33 -12.54
CA ARG A 48 -19.00 -28.03 -12.99
C ARG A 48 -18.00 -26.93 -12.74
N LEU A 49 -17.30 -26.94 -11.59
CA LEU A 49 -16.25 -25.96 -11.28
C LEU A 49 -15.06 -26.11 -12.25
N GLU A 50 -14.62 -27.32 -12.56
CA GLU A 50 -13.58 -27.61 -13.55
C GLU A 50 -13.96 -27.18 -14.97
N ALA A 51 -15.26 -27.22 -15.31
CA ALA A 51 -15.77 -26.76 -16.59
C ALA A 51 -15.73 -25.24 -16.78
N ILE A 52 -15.48 -24.45 -15.72
CA ILE A 52 -15.31 -23.00 -15.82
C ILE A 52 -13.91 -22.70 -16.39
N ARG A 53 -13.85 -22.39 -17.68
CA ARG A 53 -12.60 -22.08 -18.40
C ARG A 53 -12.39 -20.58 -18.54
N THR A 54 -13.49 -19.85 -18.78
CA THR A 54 -13.48 -18.41 -18.98
C THR A 54 -14.61 -17.76 -18.21
N ALA A 55 -14.50 -16.46 -17.96
CA ALA A 55 -15.59 -15.66 -17.42
C ALA A 55 -15.56 -14.24 -18.00
N ARG A 56 -16.74 -13.62 -18.07
CA ARG A 56 -16.91 -12.18 -18.19
C ARG A 56 -17.49 -11.68 -16.89
N VAL A 57 -16.83 -10.69 -16.27
CA VAL A 57 -17.22 -10.13 -14.99
C VAL A 57 -17.37 -8.62 -15.12
N GLU A 58 -18.49 -8.08 -14.65
CA GLU A 58 -18.69 -6.63 -14.54
C GLU A 58 -18.83 -6.28 -13.06
N TYR A 59 -18.10 -5.26 -12.59
CA TYR A 59 -18.12 -4.88 -11.19
C TYR A 59 -17.99 -3.38 -10.98
N TRP A 60 -18.41 -2.94 -9.78
CA TRP A 60 -18.02 -1.69 -9.17
C TRP A 60 -17.11 -1.98 -7.99
N GLY A 61 -16.06 -1.18 -7.85
CA GLY A 61 -15.11 -1.35 -6.77
C GLY A 61 -14.60 -0.03 -6.23
N HIS A 62 -13.85 -0.15 -5.17
CA HIS A 62 -13.05 0.94 -4.64
C HIS A 62 -11.77 0.40 -4.02
N ARG A 63 -10.75 1.26 -4.01
CA ARG A 63 -9.47 1.00 -3.38
C ARG A 63 -9.13 2.11 -2.39
N TYR A 64 -8.70 1.72 -1.20
CA TYR A 64 -8.15 2.63 -0.22
C TYR A 64 -6.69 2.95 -0.54
N LEU A 65 -6.35 4.23 -0.58
CA LEU A 65 -4.98 4.70 -0.76
C LEU A 65 -4.29 4.72 0.61
N LEU A 66 -3.83 3.55 1.01
CA LEU A 66 -3.19 3.35 2.30
C LEU A 66 -1.87 4.13 2.36
N GLU A 67 -1.68 4.88 3.47
CA GLU A 67 -0.41 5.54 3.75
C GLU A 67 0.07 6.53 2.66
N GLU A 68 -0.86 6.95 1.82
CA GLU A 68 -0.72 8.06 0.87
C GLU A 68 -1.60 9.25 1.25
N SER A 69 -2.36 9.14 2.34
CA SER A 69 -3.18 10.21 2.87
C SER A 69 -2.52 10.81 4.11
N GLU A 70 -3.02 11.94 4.55
CA GLU A 70 -2.57 12.66 5.76
C GLU A 70 -2.78 11.85 7.05
N ARG A 71 -3.55 10.76 6.96
CA ARG A 71 -3.92 9.90 8.08
C ARG A 71 -3.61 8.44 7.78
N PRO A 72 -2.41 7.95 8.11
CA PRO A 72 -2.00 6.58 7.80
C PRO A 72 -2.88 5.51 8.47
N ASP A 73 -3.61 5.87 9.52
CA ASP A 73 -4.55 4.99 10.22
C ASP A 73 -6.01 5.20 9.78
N GLY A 74 -6.25 6.02 8.74
CA GLY A 74 -7.57 6.36 8.22
C GLY A 74 -8.24 7.57 8.90
N PRO A 75 -9.37 8.03 8.37
CA PRO A 75 -10.00 7.53 7.14
C PRO A 75 -9.14 7.81 5.90
N TRP A 76 -8.98 6.78 5.07
CA TRP A 76 -8.13 6.87 3.87
C TRP A 76 -8.87 7.52 2.71
N ILE A 77 -8.11 8.14 1.79
CA ILE A 77 -8.61 8.55 0.49
C ILE A 77 -9.03 7.30 -0.29
N VAL A 78 -10.13 7.39 -1.02
CA VAL A 78 -10.70 6.28 -1.78
C VAL A 78 -10.68 6.62 -3.27
N ALA A 79 -10.18 5.70 -4.08
CA ALA A 79 -10.36 5.70 -5.52
C ALA A 79 -11.48 4.70 -5.88
N TYR A 80 -12.42 5.13 -6.71
CA TYR A 80 -13.53 4.29 -7.19
C TYR A 80 -13.24 3.79 -8.60
N GLU A 81 -13.78 2.63 -8.93
CA GLU A 81 -13.64 2.06 -10.25
C GLU A 81 -14.92 1.33 -10.70
N LYS A 82 -15.12 1.30 -12.00
CA LYS A 82 -16.06 0.44 -12.68
C LYS A 82 -15.30 -0.31 -13.75
N ALA A 83 -15.46 -1.63 -13.79
CA ALA A 83 -14.72 -2.42 -14.74
C ALA A 83 -15.54 -3.54 -15.38
N THR A 84 -15.08 -3.95 -16.57
CA THR A 84 -15.47 -5.19 -17.25
C THR A 84 -14.21 -6.01 -17.49
N GLU A 85 -14.23 -7.25 -17.03
CA GLU A 85 -13.13 -8.19 -17.18
C GLU A 85 -13.51 -9.35 -18.07
N LEU A 86 -12.53 -9.77 -18.88
CA LEU A 86 -12.51 -11.05 -19.55
C LEU A 86 -11.41 -11.89 -18.90
N ARG A 87 -11.76 -13.04 -18.36
CA ARG A 87 -10.86 -13.94 -17.63
C ARG A 87 -10.70 -15.25 -18.39
N ASP A 88 -9.47 -15.69 -18.59
CA ASP A 88 -9.13 -17.03 -19.09
C ASP A 88 -8.35 -17.78 -18.00
N TYR A 89 -9.03 -18.63 -17.28
CA TYR A 89 -8.45 -19.40 -16.17
C TYR A 89 -7.48 -20.48 -16.63
N GLN A 90 -7.59 -20.97 -17.86
CA GLN A 90 -6.69 -21.99 -18.40
C GLN A 90 -5.35 -21.39 -18.82
N ARG A 91 -5.39 -20.20 -19.40
CA ARG A 91 -4.22 -19.47 -19.86
C ARG A 91 -3.59 -18.61 -18.76
N GLY A 92 -4.31 -18.36 -17.68
CA GLY A 92 -3.91 -17.39 -16.67
C GLY A 92 -3.86 -15.96 -17.23
N ALA A 93 -4.84 -15.61 -18.07
CA ALA A 93 -4.91 -14.32 -18.76
C ALA A 93 -6.14 -13.53 -18.33
N LEU A 94 -5.99 -12.21 -18.31
CA LEU A 94 -7.05 -11.26 -17.98
C LEU A 94 -6.96 -10.03 -18.89
N HIS A 95 -8.11 -9.59 -19.39
CA HIS A 95 -8.29 -8.28 -19.99
C HIS A 95 -9.33 -7.51 -19.18
N ARG A 96 -9.00 -6.26 -18.79
CA ARG A 96 -9.86 -5.39 -17.99
C ARG A 96 -10.00 -4.05 -18.69
N ASP A 97 -11.24 -3.66 -19.00
CA ASP A 97 -11.62 -2.30 -19.36
C ASP A 97 -12.13 -1.61 -18.10
N GLU A 98 -11.51 -0.49 -17.72
CA GLU A 98 -11.82 0.20 -16.48
C GLU A 98 -12.03 1.69 -16.66
N GLU A 99 -12.84 2.26 -15.81
CA GLU A 99 -13.03 3.69 -15.62
C GLU A 99 -12.83 3.99 -14.13
N GLN A 100 -11.87 4.87 -13.81
CA GLN A 100 -11.45 5.16 -12.44
C GLN A 100 -11.70 6.62 -12.08
N TRP A 101 -12.16 6.85 -10.85
CA TRP A 101 -12.35 8.16 -10.24
C TRP A 101 -11.53 8.26 -8.96
N GLY A 102 -10.89 9.41 -8.76
CA GLY A 102 -10.09 9.69 -7.58
C GLY A 102 -10.17 11.14 -7.16
N LEU A 103 -9.44 11.49 -6.14
CA LEU A 103 -9.39 12.86 -5.62
C LEU A 103 -8.92 13.83 -6.72
N GLY A 104 -9.69 14.92 -6.92
CA GLY A 104 -9.37 15.94 -7.91
C GLY A 104 -9.67 15.56 -9.38
N LEU A 105 -10.33 14.44 -9.64
CA LEU A 105 -10.79 14.04 -10.97
C LEU A 105 -12.29 14.35 -11.10
N GLU A 106 -12.65 15.26 -11.99
CA GLU A 106 -14.05 15.60 -12.31
C GLU A 106 -14.70 14.51 -13.16
N GLU A 107 -13.93 13.88 -14.04
CA GLU A 107 -14.37 12.80 -14.92
C GLU A 107 -13.55 11.53 -14.70
N GLY A 108 -14.15 10.38 -14.96
CA GLY A 108 -13.47 9.09 -14.89
C GLY A 108 -12.38 8.95 -15.96
N VAL A 109 -11.24 8.44 -15.57
CA VAL A 109 -10.13 8.11 -16.48
C VAL A 109 -10.33 6.70 -17.00
N LYS A 110 -10.47 6.57 -18.34
CA LYS A 110 -10.64 5.27 -19.02
C LYS A 110 -9.31 4.70 -19.45
N SER A 111 -9.11 3.43 -19.14
CA SER A 111 -7.96 2.66 -19.58
C SER A 111 -8.30 1.19 -19.74
N SER A 112 -7.44 0.44 -20.42
CA SER A 112 -7.55 -1.02 -20.50
C SER A 112 -6.23 -1.65 -20.08
N MET A 113 -6.31 -2.74 -19.32
CA MET A 113 -5.16 -3.56 -18.95
C MET A 113 -5.33 -4.96 -19.58
N THR A 114 -4.25 -5.48 -20.15
CA THR A 114 -4.19 -6.88 -20.60
C THR A 114 -2.99 -7.57 -19.98
N VAL A 115 -3.22 -8.69 -19.31
CA VAL A 115 -2.17 -9.56 -18.78
C VAL A 115 -2.31 -10.92 -19.45
N ALA A 116 -1.27 -11.34 -20.17
CA ALA A 116 -1.20 -12.63 -20.83
C ALA A 116 0.26 -13.06 -21.02
N ASP A 117 0.53 -14.36 -20.99
CA ASP A 117 1.85 -14.95 -21.24
C ASP A 117 2.97 -14.34 -20.36
N GLY A 118 2.64 -13.92 -19.13
CA GLY A 118 3.57 -13.31 -18.19
C GLY A 118 3.96 -11.86 -18.51
N VAL A 119 3.20 -11.17 -19.36
CA VAL A 119 3.39 -9.77 -19.76
C VAL A 119 2.14 -8.95 -19.43
N ALA A 120 2.33 -7.73 -18.96
CA ALA A 120 1.24 -6.79 -18.70
C ALA A 120 1.34 -5.56 -19.60
N GLN A 121 0.23 -5.19 -20.23
CA GLN A 121 0.06 -4.04 -21.12
C GLN A 121 -1.03 -3.12 -20.61
N MET A 122 -0.76 -1.82 -20.59
CA MET A 122 -1.76 -0.76 -20.43
C MET A 122 -2.08 -0.15 -21.79
N THR A 123 -3.35 0.13 -22.05
CA THR A 123 -3.82 0.90 -23.19
C THR A 123 -4.61 2.12 -22.71
N THR A 124 -4.26 3.30 -23.19
CA THR A 124 -4.99 4.55 -22.91
C THR A 124 -5.13 5.30 -24.23
N GLY A 125 -6.35 5.41 -24.76
CA GLY A 125 -6.58 5.81 -26.15
C GLY A 125 -5.82 4.88 -27.10
N ASP A 126 -5.03 5.47 -28.01
CA ASP A 126 -4.21 4.72 -28.98
C ASP A 126 -2.83 4.29 -28.45
N GLN A 127 -2.49 4.72 -27.23
CA GLN A 127 -1.17 4.45 -26.66
C GLN A 127 -1.16 3.12 -25.92
N ARG A 128 -0.17 2.29 -26.24
CA ARG A 128 0.10 1.02 -25.56
C ARG A 128 1.47 1.11 -24.90
N ARG A 129 1.54 0.65 -23.64
CA ARG A 129 2.79 0.65 -22.86
C ARG A 129 2.91 -0.57 -21.98
N PRO A 130 4.14 -1.06 -21.73
CA PRO A 130 4.33 -2.13 -20.76
C PRO A 130 4.05 -1.61 -19.34
N MET A 131 3.40 -2.45 -18.55
CA MET A 131 3.25 -2.26 -17.10
C MET A 131 4.41 -2.92 -16.34
N SER A 132 4.30 -3.07 -15.04
CA SER A 132 5.29 -3.78 -14.23
C SER A 132 4.91 -5.25 -14.03
N MET A 133 5.85 -6.04 -13.51
CA MET A 133 5.56 -7.41 -13.05
C MET A 133 4.53 -7.46 -11.91
N GLU A 134 4.30 -6.36 -11.22
CA GLU A 134 3.28 -6.27 -10.18
C GLU A 134 1.90 -6.65 -10.72
N GLN A 135 1.51 -6.14 -11.90
CA GLN A 135 0.22 -6.44 -12.51
C GLN A 135 0.12 -7.91 -12.91
N VAL A 136 1.21 -8.51 -13.38
CA VAL A 136 1.23 -9.95 -13.69
C VAL A 136 0.97 -10.76 -12.42
N VAL A 137 1.65 -10.44 -11.32
CA VAL A 137 1.48 -11.12 -10.02
C VAL A 137 0.07 -10.91 -9.46
N ASN A 138 -0.45 -9.67 -9.50
CA ASN A 138 -1.79 -9.37 -8.98
C ASN A 138 -2.88 -10.12 -9.76
N VAL A 139 -2.80 -10.18 -11.09
CA VAL A 139 -3.75 -10.93 -11.91
C VAL A 139 -3.65 -12.44 -11.66
N GLN A 140 -2.44 -12.97 -11.49
CA GLN A 140 -2.27 -14.37 -11.12
C GLN A 140 -2.92 -14.67 -9.76
N GLU A 141 -2.69 -13.82 -8.75
CA GLU A 141 -3.36 -13.95 -7.44
C GLU A 141 -4.89 -13.88 -7.59
N GLU A 142 -5.41 -12.89 -8.32
CA GLU A 142 -6.85 -12.72 -8.53
C GLU A 142 -7.51 -13.96 -9.15
N LEU A 143 -6.88 -14.54 -10.16
CA LEU A 143 -7.38 -15.75 -10.82
C LEU A 143 -7.25 -16.99 -9.92
N GLU A 144 -6.09 -17.20 -9.27
CA GLU A 144 -5.81 -18.39 -8.48
C GLU A 144 -6.53 -18.40 -7.12
N PHE A 145 -6.77 -17.24 -6.53
CA PHE A 145 -7.54 -17.10 -5.29
C PHE A 145 -9.04 -16.90 -5.52
N SER A 146 -9.52 -17.03 -6.76
CA SER A 146 -10.97 -17.17 -6.98
C SER A 146 -11.49 -18.46 -6.32
N PRO A 147 -12.64 -18.45 -5.61
CA PRO A 147 -13.02 -19.53 -4.69
C PRO A 147 -13.18 -20.89 -5.38
N GLN A 148 -13.63 -20.92 -6.66
CA GLN A 148 -13.75 -22.17 -7.41
C GLN A 148 -12.39 -22.82 -7.69
N ARG A 149 -11.38 -22.03 -8.05
CA ARG A 149 -10.03 -22.55 -8.30
C ARG A 149 -9.34 -22.97 -7.02
N LEU A 150 -9.47 -22.14 -5.99
CA LEU A 150 -8.90 -22.39 -4.68
C LEU A 150 -9.42 -23.73 -4.09
N MET A 151 -10.73 -23.98 -4.18
CA MET A 151 -11.30 -25.24 -3.68
C MET A 151 -10.92 -26.46 -4.52
N LEU A 152 -10.79 -26.32 -5.85
CA LEU A 152 -10.27 -27.40 -6.70
C LEU A 152 -8.79 -27.68 -6.41
N ALA A 153 -7.99 -26.65 -6.14
CA ALA A 153 -6.60 -26.83 -5.71
C ALA A 153 -6.52 -27.55 -4.34
N ALA A 154 -7.38 -27.18 -3.40
CA ALA A 154 -7.45 -27.85 -2.09
C ALA A 154 -7.78 -29.34 -2.18
N LEU A 155 -8.67 -29.75 -3.11
CA LEU A 155 -9.01 -31.18 -3.34
C LEU A 155 -7.81 -32.04 -3.71
N SER A 156 -6.83 -31.46 -4.40
CA SER A 156 -5.64 -32.15 -4.91
C SER A 156 -4.38 -31.89 -4.08
N ALA A 157 -4.46 -31.04 -3.06
CA ALA A 157 -3.31 -30.67 -2.26
C ALA A 157 -2.82 -31.83 -1.38
N ALA A 158 -1.55 -32.18 -1.51
CA ALA A 158 -0.94 -33.30 -0.78
C ALA A 158 -0.73 -33.01 0.71
N ASP A 159 -0.59 -31.74 1.07
CA ASP A 159 -0.35 -31.25 2.44
C ASP A 159 -1.61 -30.70 3.10
N LEU A 160 -2.81 -30.96 2.55
CA LEU A 160 -4.08 -30.51 3.10
C LEU A 160 -4.30 -31.03 4.52
N HIS A 161 -4.53 -30.13 5.46
CA HIS A 161 -4.81 -30.45 6.86
C HIS A 161 -5.80 -29.46 7.50
N ALA A 162 -6.48 -29.89 8.56
CA ALA A 162 -7.38 -29.05 9.33
C ALA A 162 -6.64 -28.28 10.42
N LEU A 163 -7.03 -27.04 10.62
CA LEU A 163 -6.61 -26.18 11.74
C LEU A 163 -7.74 -26.09 12.78
N PRO A 164 -7.47 -25.52 13.97
CA PRO A 164 -8.51 -25.22 14.94
C PRO A 164 -9.59 -24.33 14.36
N ASP A 165 -10.85 -24.62 14.66
CA ASP A 165 -12.01 -23.83 14.26
C ASP A 165 -11.92 -22.41 14.84
N THR A 166 -12.55 -21.47 14.17
CA THR A 166 -12.54 -20.06 14.59
C THR A 166 -13.89 -19.39 14.38
N ARG A 167 -13.97 -18.13 14.77
CA ARG A 167 -15.13 -17.27 14.48
C ARG A 167 -14.67 -16.03 13.73
N ILE A 168 -15.44 -15.69 12.69
CA ILE A 168 -15.29 -14.44 11.94
C ILE A 168 -16.61 -13.70 12.04
N HIS A 169 -16.59 -12.45 12.49
CA HIS A 169 -17.80 -11.65 12.70
C HIS A 169 -18.89 -12.37 13.54
N GLY A 170 -18.45 -13.25 14.46
CA GLY A 170 -19.34 -14.03 15.33
C GLY A 170 -19.83 -15.37 14.75
N GLU A 171 -19.66 -15.62 13.45
CA GLU A 171 -20.01 -16.88 12.78
C GLU A 171 -18.91 -17.93 12.92
N PRO A 172 -19.26 -19.22 13.07
CA PRO A 172 -18.28 -20.30 13.18
C PRO A 172 -17.75 -20.74 11.81
N TYR A 173 -16.44 -21.03 11.76
CA TYR A 173 -15.75 -21.51 10.57
C TYR A 173 -14.86 -22.71 10.89
N ASP A 174 -14.96 -23.75 10.07
CA ASP A 174 -13.95 -24.79 9.93
C ASP A 174 -12.77 -24.21 9.15
N VAL A 175 -11.54 -24.53 9.56
CA VAL A 175 -10.34 -23.97 8.94
C VAL A 175 -9.48 -25.08 8.37
N ILE A 176 -9.13 -24.94 7.10
CA ILE A 176 -8.18 -25.83 6.42
C ILE A 176 -6.94 -25.05 5.98
N ALA A 177 -5.82 -25.73 5.86
CA ALA A 177 -4.59 -25.16 5.32
C ALA A 177 -3.90 -26.12 4.36
N PHE A 178 -3.25 -25.54 3.36
CA PHE A 178 -2.45 -26.25 2.36
C PHE A 178 -1.51 -25.27 1.66
N THR A 179 -0.60 -25.78 0.85
CA THR A 179 0.27 -24.95 0.01
C THR A 179 -0.37 -24.72 -1.35
N HIS A 180 -0.51 -23.45 -1.73
CA HIS A 180 -1.00 -23.05 -3.04
C HIS A 180 -0.14 -21.91 -3.59
N ASP A 181 0.24 -21.98 -4.88
CA ASP A 181 1.11 -20.99 -5.54
C ASP A 181 2.35 -20.59 -4.69
N ALA A 182 3.02 -21.61 -4.16
CA ALA A 182 4.22 -21.52 -3.31
C ALA A 182 4.03 -20.75 -1.97
N VAL A 183 2.79 -20.47 -1.56
CA VAL A 183 2.49 -19.89 -0.24
C VAL A 183 1.60 -20.83 0.57
N SER A 184 1.74 -20.80 1.90
CA SER A 184 0.79 -21.47 2.79
C SER A 184 -0.49 -20.63 2.86
N VAL A 185 -1.63 -21.24 2.52
CA VAL A 185 -2.95 -20.60 2.57
C VAL A 185 -3.78 -21.20 3.70
N ARG A 186 -4.64 -20.38 4.30
CA ARG A 186 -5.70 -20.81 5.23
C ARG A 186 -7.04 -20.46 4.61
N VAL A 187 -7.94 -21.43 4.50
CA VAL A 187 -9.29 -21.19 3.98
C VAL A 187 -10.29 -21.43 5.10
N TYR A 188 -11.20 -20.50 5.22
CA TYR A 188 -12.25 -20.47 6.23
C TYR A 188 -13.56 -20.89 5.59
N LEU A 189 -14.11 -22.03 6.02
CA LEU A 189 -15.34 -22.62 5.49
C LEU A 189 -16.45 -22.38 6.51
N ASN A 190 -17.50 -21.68 6.12
CA ASN A 190 -18.61 -21.35 7.01
C ASN A 190 -19.34 -22.64 7.41
N VAL A 191 -19.47 -22.90 8.71
CA VAL A 191 -20.05 -24.16 9.24
C VAL A 191 -21.51 -24.36 8.82
N TYR A 192 -22.28 -23.28 8.64
CA TYR A 192 -23.71 -23.38 8.29
C TYR A 192 -23.94 -23.64 6.80
N THR A 193 -23.11 -23.07 5.95
CA THR A 193 -23.28 -23.13 4.50
C THR A 193 -22.32 -24.10 3.81
N GLY A 194 -21.20 -24.41 4.44
CA GLY A 194 -20.08 -25.14 3.84
C GLY A 194 -19.29 -24.34 2.80
N LEU A 195 -19.67 -23.09 2.52
CA LEU A 195 -19.03 -22.25 1.50
C LEU A 195 -17.77 -21.55 2.04
N PRO A 196 -16.75 -21.30 1.19
CA PRO A 196 -15.61 -20.46 1.56
C PRO A 196 -16.08 -19.07 1.97
N GLY A 197 -15.66 -18.58 3.15
CA GLY A 197 -15.96 -17.21 3.60
C GLY A 197 -14.74 -16.30 3.55
N ALA A 198 -13.53 -16.89 3.64
CA ALA A 198 -12.29 -16.12 3.51
C ALA A 198 -11.10 -17.01 3.14
N VAL A 199 -10.05 -16.40 2.62
CA VAL A 199 -8.72 -16.99 2.49
C VAL A 199 -7.66 -16.03 3.02
N GLU A 200 -6.65 -16.56 3.69
CA GLU A 200 -5.48 -15.81 4.16
C GLU A 200 -4.19 -16.41 3.62
N TRP A 201 -3.28 -15.54 3.25
CA TRP A 201 -1.90 -15.90 2.87
C TRP A 201 -0.94 -14.76 3.19
N THR A 202 0.34 -15.10 3.28
CA THR A 202 1.41 -14.11 3.48
C THR A 202 2.39 -14.20 2.32
N ARG A 203 2.72 -13.07 1.71
CA ARG A 203 3.61 -12.99 0.54
C ARG A 203 4.43 -11.70 0.54
N ALA A 204 5.70 -11.78 0.11
CA ALA A 204 6.48 -10.62 -0.26
C ALA A 204 6.14 -10.19 -1.70
N TYR A 205 6.04 -8.88 -1.94
CA TYR A 205 5.71 -8.29 -3.25
C TYR A 205 6.90 -7.51 -3.83
N PRO A 206 7.97 -8.16 -4.29
CA PRO A 206 9.20 -7.48 -4.72
C PRO A 206 9.03 -6.56 -5.93
N TYR A 207 7.98 -6.75 -6.72
CA TYR A 207 7.68 -5.95 -7.90
C TYR A 207 6.72 -4.79 -7.63
N SER A 208 6.02 -4.79 -6.50
CA SER A 208 5.14 -3.68 -6.11
C SER A 208 5.97 -2.49 -5.63
N THR A 209 5.64 -1.32 -6.11
CA THR A 209 6.29 -0.09 -5.65
C THR A 209 5.95 0.18 -4.19
N PHE A 210 4.71 -0.04 -3.79
CA PHE A 210 4.21 0.19 -2.43
C PHE A 210 4.50 -1.01 -1.50
N TRP A 211 4.00 -2.21 -1.85
CA TRP A 211 3.99 -3.34 -0.91
C TRP A 211 5.36 -3.94 -0.61
N ARG A 212 6.34 -3.80 -1.54
CA ARG A 212 7.70 -4.34 -1.31
C ARG A 212 8.38 -3.78 -0.06
N VAL A 213 8.05 -2.53 0.32
CA VAL A 213 8.71 -1.88 1.45
C VAL A 213 8.15 -2.34 2.80
N TRP A 214 7.01 -3.06 2.80
CA TRP A 214 6.38 -3.65 3.98
C TRP A 214 6.81 -5.09 4.27
N GLY A 215 7.71 -5.67 3.45
CA GLY A 215 8.23 -7.03 3.64
C GLY A 215 7.20 -8.12 3.40
N ASP A 216 6.93 -8.94 4.40
CA ASP A 216 5.98 -10.04 4.34
C ASP A 216 4.57 -9.50 4.58
N VAL A 217 3.82 -9.27 3.51
CA VAL A 217 2.46 -8.73 3.56
C VAL A 217 1.46 -9.83 3.84
N GLN A 218 0.71 -9.69 4.92
CA GLN A 218 -0.42 -10.55 5.24
C GLN A 218 -1.65 -10.12 4.45
N ASN A 219 -2.23 -11.02 3.67
CA ASN A 219 -3.44 -10.80 2.90
C ASN A 219 -4.60 -11.59 3.50
N ARG A 220 -5.79 -11.02 3.46
CA ARG A 220 -7.06 -11.66 3.78
C ARG A 220 -8.10 -11.25 2.75
N LEU A 221 -8.62 -12.20 1.98
CA LEU A 221 -9.68 -11.98 1.02
C LEU A 221 -10.96 -12.63 1.55
N GLU A 222 -12.00 -11.84 1.77
CA GLU A 222 -13.32 -12.31 2.19
C GLU A 222 -14.24 -12.48 0.99
N TYR A 223 -15.06 -13.54 1.00
CA TYR A 223 -16.05 -13.89 0.00
C TYR A 223 -17.43 -13.80 0.62
N THR A 224 -18.25 -12.89 0.11
CA THR A 224 -19.60 -12.69 0.66
C THR A 224 -20.66 -12.64 -0.44
N THR A 225 -21.94 -12.62 -0.07
CA THR A 225 -23.06 -12.47 -0.99
C THR A 225 -23.09 -13.54 -2.08
N TYR A 226 -23.00 -14.82 -1.67
CA TYR A 226 -23.07 -15.95 -2.61
C TYR A 226 -24.39 -16.00 -3.37
N GLN A 227 -24.30 -16.20 -4.67
CA GLN A 227 -25.44 -16.35 -5.60
C GLN A 227 -25.41 -17.68 -6.32
N LEU A 228 -26.61 -18.24 -6.54
CA LEU A 228 -26.81 -19.39 -7.42
C LEU A 228 -26.88 -18.89 -8.87
N LEU A 229 -25.86 -19.24 -9.65
CA LEU A 229 -25.74 -18.88 -11.06
C LEU A 229 -26.36 -19.94 -11.96
N PRO A 230 -26.65 -19.63 -13.25
CA PRO A 230 -27.04 -20.62 -14.24
C PRO A 230 -26.07 -21.81 -14.30
N GLY A 231 -26.61 -23.03 -14.42
CA GLY A 231 -25.80 -24.24 -14.35
C GLY A 231 -25.59 -24.80 -12.95
N GLY A 232 -26.19 -24.18 -11.90
CA GLY A 232 -26.17 -24.70 -10.53
C GLY A 232 -24.85 -24.41 -9.79
N ILE A 233 -24.09 -23.42 -10.22
CA ILE A 233 -22.82 -22.97 -9.61
C ILE A 233 -23.11 -21.85 -8.63
N ARG A 234 -22.49 -21.90 -7.45
CA ARG A 234 -22.53 -20.79 -6.46
C ARG A 234 -21.20 -20.09 -6.40
N LEU A 235 -21.19 -18.77 -6.66
CA LEU A 235 -20.03 -17.90 -6.52
C LEU A 235 -20.39 -16.66 -5.70
N PRO A 236 -19.43 -16.06 -4.99
CA PRO A 236 -19.65 -14.79 -4.28
C PRO A 236 -19.78 -13.65 -5.27
N LEU A 237 -20.57 -12.65 -4.91
CA LEU A 237 -20.70 -11.39 -5.65
C LEU A 237 -19.98 -10.23 -4.96
N GLN A 238 -19.36 -10.45 -3.81
CA GLN A 238 -18.55 -9.44 -3.15
C GLN A 238 -17.22 -10.04 -2.70
N TYR A 239 -16.16 -9.27 -2.94
CA TYR A 239 -14.77 -9.57 -2.61
C TYR A 239 -14.18 -8.39 -1.85
N ASP A 240 -13.73 -8.64 -0.61
CA ASP A 240 -13.12 -7.63 0.25
C ASP A 240 -11.71 -8.06 0.62
N LEU A 241 -10.70 -7.36 0.08
CA LEU A 241 -9.29 -7.64 0.36
C LEU A 241 -8.75 -6.69 1.42
N ALA A 242 -8.21 -7.25 2.47
CA ALA A 242 -7.40 -6.54 3.46
C ALA A 242 -5.93 -6.92 3.34
N ARG A 243 -5.03 -5.97 3.56
CA ARG A 243 -3.57 -6.18 3.62
C ARG A 243 -3.01 -5.62 4.93
N ASN A 244 -2.19 -6.40 5.62
CA ASN A 244 -1.66 -6.06 6.95
C ASN A 244 -2.73 -5.58 7.94
N GLY A 245 -3.93 -6.18 7.87
CA GLY A 245 -5.08 -5.84 8.73
C GLY A 245 -5.83 -4.56 8.34
N GLN A 246 -5.45 -3.89 7.24
CA GLN A 246 -6.12 -2.69 6.74
C GLN A 246 -6.96 -3.03 5.51
N PRO A 247 -8.18 -2.47 5.33
CA PRO A 247 -8.97 -2.64 4.11
C PRO A 247 -8.19 -2.08 2.92
N PHE A 248 -8.15 -2.82 1.81
CA PHE A 248 -7.39 -2.43 0.63
C PHE A 248 -8.28 -2.25 -0.60
N THR A 249 -9.04 -3.29 -0.99
CA THR A 249 -10.02 -3.19 -2.07
C THR A 249 -11.35 -3.80 -1.65
N SER A 250 -12.44 -3.30 -2.22
CA SER A 250 -13.76 -3.91 -2.13
C SER A 250 -14.42 -3.86 -3.50
N GLU A 251 -14.93 -5.00 -3.96
CA GLU A 251 -15.52 -5.17 -5.28
C GLU A 251 -16.89 -5.82 -5.17
N ILE A 252 -17.89 -5.26 -5.85
CA ILE A 252 -19.24 -5.81 -5.96
C ILE A 252 -19.48 -6.20 -7.41
N ILE A 253 -19.62 -7.51 -7.66
CA ILE A 253 -19.91 -8.07 -8.97
C ILE A 253 -21.37 -7.77 -9.32
N THR A 254 -21.58 -7.04 -10.40
CA THR A 254 -22.91 -6.70 -10.91
C THR A 254 -23.40 -7.67 -11.97
N LYS A 255 -22.47 -8.33 -12.66
CA LYS A 255 -22.78 -9.35 -13.66
C LYS A 255 -21.62 -10.34 -13.78
N ILE A 256 -21.96 -11.63 -13.91
CA ILE A 256 -21.02 -12.70 -14.21
C ILE A 256 -21.62 -13.63 -15.29
N GLU A 257 -20.83 -13.89 -16.32
CA GLU A 257 -21.12 -14.89 -17.35
C GLU A 257 -20.00 -15.93 -17.32
N LEU A 258 -20.34 -17.20 -17.17
CA LEU A 258 -19.40 -18.31 -17.19
C LEU A 258 -19.31 -18.91 -18.59
N ASN A 259 -18.08 -19.15 -19.05
CA ASN A 259 -17.76 -19.67 -20.38
C ASN A 259 -18.39 -18.87 -21.54
N PRO A 260 -18.34 -17.51 -21.53
CA PRO A 260 -18.79 -16.73 -22.68
C PRO A 260 -17.90 -16.98 -23.90
N GLN A 261 -18.43 -16.66 -25.08
CA GLN A 261 -17.59 -16.56 -26.26
C GLN A 261 -16.74 -15.28 -26.16
N LEU A 262 -15.42 -15.43 -26.03
CA LEU A 262 -14.49 -14.31 -25.95
C LEU A 262 -14.03 -13.86 -27.35
N PRO A 263 -13.70 -12.55 -27.54
CA PRO A 263 -13.03 -12.09 -28.75
C PRO A 263 -11.69 -12.81 -28.94
N GLN A 264 -11.33 -13.11 -30.18
CA GLN A 264 -10.08 -13.83 -30.50
C GLN A 264 -8.83 -13.05 -30.10
N ASP A 265 -8.90 -11.73 -30.05
CA ASP A 265 -7.83 -10.80 -29.74
C ASP A 265 -7.88 -10.28 -28.29
N ALA A 266 -8.81 -10.78 -27.47
CA ALA A 266 -9.00 -10.29 -26.09
C ALA A 266 -7.71 -10.25 -25.24
N PHE A 267 -6.79 -11.18 -25.47
CA PHE A 267 -5.55 -11.33 -24.70
C PHE A 267 -4.29 -11.09 -25.55
N VAL A 268 -4.42 -10.34 -26.64
CA VAL A 268 -3.28 -10.04 -27.52
C VAL A 268 -2.44 -8.89 -26.92
N ILE A 269 -1.17 -9.19 -26.64
CA ILE A 269 -0.16 -8.19 -26.26
C ILE A 269 0.61 -7.78 -27.51
N SER A 270 0.77 -6.47 -27.74
CA SER A 270 1.51 -5.99 -28.90
C SER A 270 3.01 -6.36 -28.84
N PRO A 271 3.66 -6.69 -29.98
CA PRO A 271 5.04 -7.17 -30.00
C PRO A 271 6.06 -6.16 -29.44
N ASP A 272 5.84 -4.89 -29.67
CA ASP A 272 6.66 -3.80 -29.14
C ASP A 272 6.57 -3.71 -27.60
N VAL A 273 5.37 -3.90 -27.04
CA VAL A 273 5.16 -3.95 -25.57
C VAL A 273 5.85 -5.17 -24.98
N LYS A 274 5.74 -6.37 -25.61
CA LYS A 274 6.46 -7.57 -25.16
C LYS A 274 7.96 -7.33 -25.10
N THR A 275 8.52 -6.75 -26.15
CA THR A 275 9.95 -6.43 -26.24
C THR A 275 10.38 -5.44 -25.14
N ALA A 276 9.63 -4.35 -24.97
CA ALA A 276 9.92 -3.33 -23.97
C ALA A 276 9.75 -3.86 -22.53
N PHE A 277 8.79 -4.76 -22.30
CA PHE A 277 8.58 -5.42 -21.01
C PHE A 277 9.77 -6.31 -20.64
N GLU A 278 10.21 -7.21 -21.53
CA GLU A 278 11.34 -8.09 -21.27
C GLU A 278 12.67 -7.34 -21.06
N GLN A 279 12.91 -6.25 -21.78
CA GLN A 279 14.08 -5.39 -21.56
C GLN A 279 14.14 -4.75 -20.16
N ARG A 280 12.98 -4.54 -19.52
CA ARG A 280 12.87 -3.90 -18.21
C ARG A 280 12.74 -4.89 -17.07
N LYS A 281 12.34 -6.14 -17.35
CA LYS A 281 11.96 -7.17 -16.38
C LYS A 281 13.00 -7.39 -15.27
N SER A 282 14.28 -7.48 -15.63
CA SER A 282 15.37 -7.73 -14.67
C SER A 282 15.55 -6.61 -13.64
N ARG A 283 15.06 -5.39 -13.92
CA ARG A 283 15.18 -4.22 -13.04
C ARG A 283 13.87 -3.78 -12.38
N MET A 284 12.75 -4.45 -12.68
CA MET A 284 11.44 -4.07 -12.14
C MET A 284 11.36 -4.18 -10.61
N SER A 285 12.12 -5.10 -10.00
CA SER A 285 12.21 -5.25 -8.55
C SER A 285 13.07 -4.17 -7.86
N GLU A 286 13.86 -3.39 -8.61
CA GLU A 286 14.68 -2.32 -8.05
C GLU A 286 13.88 -1.02 -7.86
N GLY A 287 12.79 -0.88 -8.60
CA GLY A 287 11.98 0.35 -8.70
C GLY A 287 12.60 1.38 -9.62
N PRO A 288 12.06 2.61 -9.60
CA PRO A 288 12.55 3.69 -10.46
C PRO A 288 13.99 4.07 -10.10
N PRO A 289 14.82 4.44 -11.10
CA PRO A 289 16.19 4.85 -10.87
C PRO A 289 16.26 6.18 -10.13
N LEU A 290 17.40 6.41 -9.46
CA LEU A 290 17.71 7.73 -8.91
C LEU A 290 17.70 8.79 -10.02
N GLY A 291 17.13 9.97 -9.71
CA GLY A 291 17.02 11.08 -10.62
C GLY A 291 18.37 11.65 -11.08
N LYS A 292 18.32 12.62 -11.99
CA LYS A 292 19.53 13.32 -12.48
C LYS A 292 20.02 14.31 -11.42
N PRO A 293 21.33 14.34 -11.11
CA PRO A 293 21.90 15.29 -10.18
C PRO A 293 21.93 16.71 -10.78
N LEU A 294 21.40 17.67 -10.04
CA LEU A 294 21.45 19.10 -10.35
C LEU A 294 21.88 19.87 -9.09
N PRO A 295 22.69 20.95 -9.23
CA PRO A 295 22.99 21.82 -8.10
C PRO A 295 21.71 22.54 -7.63
N LEU A 296 21.46 22.59 -6.34
CA LEU A 296 20.37 23.38 -5.75
C LEU A 296 20.67 24.89 -5.79
N VAL A 297 21.94 25.23 -5.75
CA VAL A 297 22.43 26.61 -5.88
C VAL A 297 23.46 26.64 -7.00
N GLN A 298 23.29 27.51 -7.97
CA GLN A 298 24.20 27.61 -9.10
C GLN A 298 25.63 27.91 -8.64
N GLY A 299 26.58 27.08 -9.05
CA GLY A 299 27.99 27.22 -8.68
C GLY A 299 28.34 26.66 -7.30
N ASP A 300 27.38 26.03 -6.59
CA ASP A 300 27.62 25.38 -5.29
C ASP A 300 27.40 23.86 -5.40
N ASP A 301 28.49 23.12 -5.47
CA ASP A 301 28.45 21.65 -5.52
C ASP A 301 28.18 20.98 -4.15
N SER A 302 28.06 21.77 -3.07
CA SER A 302 27.77 21.28 -1.73
C SER A 302 26.29 20.93 -1.51
N LEU A 303 25.41 21.39 -2.42
CA LEU A 303 23.97 21.20 -2.39
C LEU A 303 23.51 20.55 -3.71
N VAL A 304 23.18 19.25 -3.68
CA VAL A 304 22.85 18.50 -4.89
C VAL A 304 21.47 17.87 -4.75
N GLN A 305 20.54 18.28 -5.62
CA GLN A 305 19.25 17.64 -5.79
C GLN A 305 19.34 16.55 -6.87
N PHE A 306 18.63 15.45 -6.67
CA PHE A 306 18.40 14.42 -7.69
C PHE A 306 16.98 14.56 -8.18
N VAL A 307 16.83 15.06 -9.41
CA VAL A 307 15.54 15.35 -10.03
C VAL A 307 15.05 14.15 -10.82
N GLY A 308 13.92 13.59 -10.42
CA GLY A 308 13.31 12.40 -11.00
C GLY A 308 11.82 12.34 -10.72
N ALA A 309 11.27 11.15 -10.65
CA ALA A 309 9.88 10.94 -10.21
C ALA A 309 9.70 11.34 -8.73
N TRP A 310 10.73 11.12 -7.92
CA TRP A 310 10.81 11.52 -6.52
C TRP A 310 12.14 12.22 -6.28
N ASN A 311 12.06 13.50 -5.94
CA ASN A 311 13.24 14.30 -5.69
C ASN A 311 13.81 14.04 -4.29
N CYS A 312 15.12 13.98 -4.22
CA CYS A 312 15.85 13.90 -2.96
C CYS A 312 17.13 14.75 -3.05
N ALA A 313 17.80 15.00 -1.94
CA ALA A 313 18.99 15.83 -1.98
C ALA A 313 20.11 15.35 -1.04
N ILE A 314 21.33 15.73 -1.36
CA ILE A 314 22.51 15.64 -0.50
C ILE A 314 22.93 17.05 -0.12
N VAL A 315 23.04 17.32 1.16
CA VAL A 315 23.45 18.59 1.73
C VAL A 315 24.78 18.38 2.47
N LYS A 316 25.85 19.00 1.97
CA LYS A 316 27.15 18.97 2.64
C LYS A 316 27.20 20.09 3.67
N GLN A 317 27.49 19.74 4.92
CA GLN A 317 27.73 20.65 6.03
C GLN A 317 29.19 20.48 6.53
N PRO A 318 29.71 21.40 7.36
CA PRO A 318 31.09 21.32 7.84
C PRO A 318 31.43 20.00 8.57
N ASP A 319 30.46 19.39 9.23
CA ASP A 319 30.60 18.20 10.10
C ASP A 319 30.04 16.91 9.49
N GLY A 320 29.58 16.92 8.23
CA GLY A 320 29.07 15.73 7.55
C GLY A 320 28.00 16.01 6.50
N LEU A 321 27.49 14.95 5.91
CA LEU A 321 26.42 15.02 4.91
C LEU A 321 25.04 14.80 5.57
N VAL A 322 24.04 15.51 5.09
CA VAL A 322 22.63 15.27 5.42
C VAL A 322 21.92 14.82 4.14
N ILE A 323 21.19 13.70 4.23
CA ILE A 323 20.30 13.21 3.16
C ILE A 323 18.91 13.79 3.40
N LEU A 324 18.38 14.51 2.44
CA LEU A 324 16.99 14.98 2.43
C LEU A 324 16.17 14.02 1.57
N GLU A 325 15.28 13.30 2.20
CA GLU A 325 14.46 12.20 1.73
C GLU A 325 15.22 10.88 1.43
N ALA A 326 14.62 9.78 1.80
CA ALA A 326 15.06 8.43 1.48
C ALA A 326 13.91 7.69 0.78
N PRO A 327 13.55 8.12 -0.46
CA PRO A 327 12.27 7.78 -1.04
C PRO A 327 12.23 6.36 -1.62
N ILE A 328 11.01 5.86 -1.78
CA ILE A 328 10.58 4.77 -2.66
C ILE A 328 11.08 3.38 -2.26
N SER A 329 12.39 3.16 -2.11
CA SER A 329 12.90 1.82 -1.89
C SER A 329 14.33 1.79 -1.34
N PRO A 330 14.74 0.67 -0.73
CA PRO A 330 16.14 0.46 -0.34
C PRO A 330 17.11 0.60 -1.51
N ALA A 331 16.75 0.16 -2.73
CA ALA A 331 17.62 0.28 -3.90
C ALA A 331 17.86 1.73 -4.30
N HIS A 332 16.81 2.56 -4.29
CA HIS A 332 16.90 4.00 -4.55
C HIS A 332 17.82 4.69 -3.53
N THR A 333 17.62 4.39 -2.25
CA THR A 333 18.46 4.95 -1.17
C THR A 333 19.92 4.48 -1.25
N ARG A 334 20.19 3.22 -1.59
CA ARG A 334 21.57 2.75 -1.84
C ARG A 334 22.24 3.54 -2.96
N ALA A 335 21.52 3.79 -4.06
CA ALA A 335 22.04 4.60 -5.15
C ALA A 335 22.36 6.04 -4.70
N LEU A 336 21.49 6.64 -3.86
CA LEU A 336 21.71 7.97 -3.29
C LEU A 336 22.93 8.01 -2.37
N LEU A 337 23.08 7.04 -1.46
CA LEU A 337 24.25 6.92 -0.59
C LEU A 337 25.54 6.70 -1.39
N ALA A 338 25.49 5.90 -2.46
CA ALA A 338 26.63 5.72 -3.36
C ALA A 338 27.04 7.04 -4.06
N GLN A 339 26.05 7.87 -4.45
CA GLN A 339 26.34 9.21 -4.98
C GLN A 339 26.93 10.14 -3.91
N ALA A 340 26.48 10.06 -2.66
CA ALA A 340 27.06 10.82 -1.56
C ALA A 340 28.55 10.48 -1.37
N HIS A 341 28.90 9.20 -1.29
CA HIS A 341 30.29 8.75 -1.18
C HIS A 341 31.16 9.12 -2.40
N LYS A 342 30.60 9.02 -3.61
CA LYS A 342 31.32 9.37 -4.85
C LYS A 342 31.63 10.87 -4.93
N ARG A 343 30.69 11.72 -4.54
CA ARG A 343 30.82 13.18 -4.64
C ARG A 343 31.63 13.76 -3.48
N PHE A 344 31.49 13.19 -2.33
CA PHE A 344 32.11 13.68 -1.09
C PHE A 344 32.87 12.55 -0.40
N PRO A 345 33.98 12.08 -0.99
CA PRO A 345 34.76 11.00 -0.40
C PRO A 345 35.25 11.39 0.99
N ASN A 346 35.23 10.45 1.92
CA ASN A 346 35.66 10.60 3.32
C ASN A 346 34.78 11.54 4.20
N ILE A 347 33.67 12.04 3.69
CA ILE A 347 32.69 12.80 4.49
C ILE A 347 31.56 11.84 4.89
N PRO A 348 31.34 11.61 6.20
CA PRO A 348 30.30 10.69 6.64
C PRO A 348 28.89 11.29 6.43
N VAL A 349 27.92 10.43 6.13
CA VAL A 349 26.51 10.80 6.24
C VAL A 349 26.12 10.79 7.71
N LYS A 350 25.85 11.96 8.28
CA LYS A 350 25.57 12.13 9.72
C LYS A 350 24.10 12.05 10.06
N ALA A 351 23.22 12.30 9.08
CA ALA A 351 21.77 12.28 9.28
C ALA A 351 21.02 12.08 7.96
N ALA A 352 19.78 11.58 8.07
CA ALA A 352 18.78 11.64 7.03
C ALA A 352 17.52 12.34 7.57
N ILE A 353 16.71 12.92 6.67
CA ILE A 353 15.46 13.59 6.98
C ILE A 353 14.38 12.91 6.13
N THR A 354 13.24 12.52 6.74
CA THR A 354 12.01 12.17 6.04
C THR A 354 10.91 13.12 6.46
N THR A 355 10.22 13.73 5.50
CA THR A 355 9.38 14.90 5.75
C THR A 355 7.89 14.63 5.74
N SER A 356 7.45 13.40 5.43
CA SER A 356 6.03 13.05 5.33
C SER A 356 5.75 11.67 5.90
N ASP A 357 4.50 11.39 6.19
CA ASP A 357 3.96 10.08 6.53
C ASP A 357 3.58 9.25 5.30
N ALA A 358 3.59 9.84 4.11
CA ALA A 358 3.39 9.11 2.87
C ALA A 358 4.59 8.19 2.56
N TRP A 359 4.30 6.93 2.24
CA TRP A 359 5.32 5.90 2.00
C TRP A 359 6.40 6.30 0.95
N PRO A 360 6.12 7.12 -0.07
CA PRO A 360 7.18 7.53 -0.99
C PRO A 360 8.35 8.26 -0.32
N HIS A 361 8.13 8.95 0.79
CA HIS A 361 9.17 9.67 1.53
C HIS A 361 10.04 8.75 2.37
N PHE A 362 9.49 7.67 2.91
CA PHE A 362 10.21 6.81 3.84
C PHE A 362 10.52 5.39 3.31
N GLY A 363 10.10 5.06 2.08
CA GLY A 363 10.25 3.70 1.54
C GLY A 363 11.68 3.14 1.54
N GLY A 364 12.69 3.99 1.60
CA GLY A 364 14.09 3.61 1.67
C GLY A 364 14.76 3.76 3.03
N ILE A 365 14.06 4.21 4.10
CA ILE A 365 14.72 4.49 5.39
C ILE A 365 15.29 3.25 6.07
N ARG A 366 14.80 2.04 5.76
CA ARG A 366 15.41 0.79 6.26
C ARG A 366 16.86 0.64 5.81
N GLU A 367 17.21 1.15 4.62
CA GLU A 367 18.61 1.20 4.17
C GLU A 367 19.42 2.24 4.96
N ILE A 368 18.83 3.39 5.32
CA ILE A 368 19.44 4.39 6.21
C ILE A 368 19.77 3.77 7.57
N VAL A 369 18.79 3.07 8.18
CA VAL A 369 18.98 2.37 9.46
C VAL A 369 20.06 1.29 9.35
N ALA A 370 20.06 0.48 8.28
CA ALA A 370 21.06 -0.55 8.05
C ALA A 370 22.50 0.00 7.96
N ASN A 371 22.65 1.26 7.54
CA ASN A 371 23.92 1.96 7.54
C ASN A 371 24.24 2.64 8.89
N GLY A 372 23.32 2.61 9.86
CA GLY A 372 23.51 3.21 11.19
C GLY A 372 23.35 4.73 11.21
N ILE A 373 22.71 5.30 10.18
CA ILE A 373 22.49 6.73 10.02
C ILE A 373 21.24 7.13 10.82
N PRO A 374 21.30 8.15 11.69
CA PRO A 374 20.13 8.65 12.41
C PRO A 374 19.16 9.40 11.48
N ILE A 375 17.87 9.40 11.83
CA ILE A 375 16.79 9.94 11.02
C ILE A 375 16.03 11.01 11.78
N TYR A 376 15.83 12.17 11.16
CA TYR A 376 14.92 13.21 11.62
C TYR A 376 13.57 13.01 10.93
N ALA A 377 12.50 12.92 11.72
CA ALA A 377 11.14 12.71 11.24
C ALA A 377 10.13 13.45 12.12
N VAL A 378 8.98 13.80 11.56
CA VAL A 378 7.89 14.42 12.34
C VAL A 378 7.47 13.47 13.47
N ASP A 379 7.26 14.02 14.66
CA ASP A 379 6.87 13.24 15.85
C ASP A 379 5.58 12.44 15.66
N LEU A 380 4.59 13.00 14.95
CA LEU A 380 3.33 12.32 14.63
C LEU A 380 3.50 11.09 13.73
N ASN A 381 4.64 10.96 13.05
CA ASN A 381 4.93 9.81 12.17
C ASN A 381 5.59 8.64 12.93
N GLN A 382 5.80 8.76 14.24
CA GLN A 382 6.41 7.71 15.06
C GLN A 382 5.69 6.35 14.94
N PRO A 383 4.35 6.25 14.99
CA PRO A 383 3.68 4.95 14.89
C PRO A 383 3.93 4.25 13.55
N ILE A 384 3.74 4.96 12.42
CA ILE A 384 3.93 4.37 11.09
C ILE A 384 5.39 3.99 10.84
N LEU A 385 6.35 4.86 11.18
CA LEU A 385 7.77 4.59 10.98
C LEU A 385 8.27 3.46 11.88
N THR A 386 7.75 3.33 13.10
CA THR A 386 8.05 2.20 13.99
C THR A 386 7.51 0.89 13.40
N ARG A 387 6.25 0.87 12.92
CA ARG A 387 5.66 -0.27 12.25
C ARG A 387 6.48 -0.68 11.02
N PHE A 388 6.88 0.27 10.20
CA PHE A 388 7.66 0.06 9.01
C PHE A 388 9.06 -0.54 9.29
N ILE A 389 9.78 -0.01 10.27
CA ILE A 389 11.11 -0.54 10.66
C ILE A 389 11.00 -1.97 11.19
N ASN A 390 9.93 -2.29 11.93
CA ASN A 390 9.70 -3.60 12.54
C ASN A 390 8.96 -4.58 11.62
N ALA A 391 8.61 -4.20 10.40
CA ALA A 391 7.94 -5.09 9.45
C ALA A 391 8.78 -6.35 9.21
N PRO A 392 8.16 -7.55 9.15
CA PRO A 392 8.87 -8.79 8.90
C PRO A 392 9.36 -8.86 7.45
N PHE A 393 10.58 -9.35 7.26
CA PHE A 393 11.21 -9.54 5.96
C PHE A 393 11.80 -10.95 5.91
N THR A 394 10.99 -11.97 6.12
CA THR A 394 11.44 -13.36 6.18
C THR A 394 11.52 -14.02 4.80
N GLN A 395 10.59 -13.68 3.89
CA GLN A 395 10.52 -14.25 2.55
C GLN A 395 11.50 -13.55 1.57
N ALA A 396 11.73 -12.25 1.75
CA ALA A 396 12.67 -11.46 0.94
C ALA A 396 13.51 -10.53 1.84
N PRO A 397 14.50 -11.08 2.61
CA PRO A 397 15.27 -10.31 3.57
C PRO A 397 16.05 -9.16 2.93
N ASP A 398 15.78 -7.93 3.39
CA ASP A 398 16.49 -6.72 2.99
C ASP A 398 17.82 -6.51 3.77
N THR A 399 18.49 -5.39 3.55
CA THR A 399 19.77 -5.06 4.21
C THR A 399 19.60 -4.94 5.72
N LEU A 400 18.48 -4.34 6.19
CA LEU A 400 18.23 -4.17 7.62
C LEU A 400 17.94 -5.50 8.31
N ALA A 401 17.12 -6.36 7.70
CA ALA A 401 16.83 -7.70 8.22
C ALA A 401 18.10 -8.55 8.40
N LYS A 402 19.13 -8.32 7.57
CA LYS A 402 20.44 -8.99 7.65
C LYS A 402 21.39 -8.35 8.66
N SER A 403 21.31 -7.02 8.85
CA SER A 403 22.23 -6.25 9.71
C SER A 403 21.77 -6.13 11.15
N LEU A 404 20.46 -6.19 11.40
CA LEU A 404 19.81 -6.08 12.71
C LEU A 404 20.21 -4.82 13.50
N LYS A 405 20.54 -3.71 12.82
CA LYS A 405 20.90 -2.46 13.50
C LYS A 405 19.66 -1.78 14.08
N PRO A 406 19.75 -1.20 15.29
CA PRO A 406 18.65 -0.44 15.86
C PRO A 406 18.46 0.89 15.11
N ALA A 407 17.20 1.28 14.90
CA ALA A 407 16.87 2.58 14.36
C ALA A 407 17.11 3.68 15.41
N LYS A 408 17.66 4.81 14.97
CA LYS A 408 17.84 6.00 15.78
C LYS A 408 17.06 7.15 15.17
N PHE A 409 15.94 7.52 15.81
CA PHE A 409 15.12 8.64 15.39
C PHE A 409 15.31 9.86 16.27
N TYR A 410 15.27 11.03 15.64
CA TYR A 410 15.09 12.33 16.27
C TYR A 410 13.71 12.86 15.87
N TRP A 411 12.77 12.82 16.81
CA TRP A 411 11.39 13.24 16.57
C TRP A 411 11.28 14.75 16.62
N VAL A 412 10.83 15.35 15.51
CA VAL A 412 10.73 16.80 15.33
C VAL A 412 9.30 17.23 15.67
N SER A 413 9.12 17.84 16.85
CA SER A 413 7.84 18.37 17.33
C SER A 413 7.72 19.89 17.23
N ALA A 414 8.86 20.59 17.03
CA ALA A 414 8.96 22.04 16.90
C ALA A 414 10.14 22.38 15.98
N LYS A 415 10.34 23.65 15.67
CA LYS A 415 11.49 24.12 14.90
C LYS A 415 12.78 23.44 15.42
N THR A 416 13.46 22.75 14.54
CA THR A 416 14.70 22.02 14.83
C THR A 416 15.78 22.43 13.84
N VAL A 417 17.01 22.63 14.31
CA VAL A 417 18.13 23.05 13.47
C VAL A 417 19.14 21.92 13.33
N ILE A 418 19.57 21.63 12.10
CA ILE A 418 20.65 20.68 11.81
C ILE A 418 21.84 21.44 11.23
N GLY A 419 22.99 21.34 11.93
CA GLY A 419 24.21 22.06 11.59
C GLY A 419 24.26 23.47 12.16
N ASN A 420 25.49 24.01 12.24
CA ASN A 420 25.76 25.33 12.83
C ASN A 420 26.64 26.24 11.96
N GLY A 421 26.89 25.83 10.73
CA GLY A 421 27.70 26.56 9.74
C GLY A 421 27.00 26.68 8.41
N SER A 422 27.77 26.68 7.32
CA SER A 422 27.23 26.72 5.97
C SER A 422 26.28 25.55 5.70
N ASN A 423 25.22 25.82 4.93
CA ASN A 423 24.16 24.87 4.59
C ASN A 423 23.41 24.30 5.80
N ARG A 424 23.28 25.10 6.85
CA ARG A 424 22.45 24.74 7.99
C ARG A 424 20.99 24.58 7.52
N LEU A 425 20.27 23.62 8.13
CA LEU A 425 18.88 23.31 7.84
C LEU A 425 18.00 23.65 9.03
N GLU A 426 16.84 24.24 8.75
CA GLU A 426 15.80 24.47 9.74
C GLU A 426 14.58 23.65 9.38
N LEU A 427 14.16 22.74 10.25
CA LEU A 427 13.02 21.85 10.10
C LEU A 427 11.79 22.47 10.76
N TYR A 428 10.68 22.55 10.05
CA TYR A 428 9.43 23.12 10.52
C TYR A 428 8.29 22.10 10.36
N PRO A 429 7.87 21.40 11.43
CA PRO A 429 6.74 20.48 11.36
C PRO A 429 5.45 21.26 11.09
N MET A 430 4.66 20.74 10.12
CA MET A 430 3.36 21.28 9.78
C MET A 430 2.30 20.75 10.74
N ARG A 431 1.34 21.61 11.10
CA ARG A 431 0.25 21.32 12.03
C ARG A 431 -1.11 21.72 11.46
N ASN A 432 -1.24 21.69 10.14
CA ASN A 432 -2.45 22.06 9.42
C ASN A 432 -3.28 20.82 9.07
N ALA A 433 -4.49 21.04 8.55
CA ALA A 433 -5.39 19.95 8.20
C ALA A 433 -4.86 19.04 7.09
N SER A 434 -4.15 19.62 6.10
CA SER A 434 -3.62 18.89 4.95
C SER A 434 -2.20 18.38 5.15
N GLY A 435 -1.42 19.04 6.00
CA GLY A 435 0.00 18.77 6.18
C GLY A 435 0.43 18.48 7.62
N GLU A 436 -0.49 18.09 8.50
CA GLU A 436 -0.20 17.92 9.93
C GLU A 436 0.95 16.95 10.24
N ARG A 437 1.21 15.99 9.36
CA ARG A 437 2.28 14.99 9.48
C ARG A 437 3.43 15.22 8.53
N MET A 438 3.49 16.39 7.92
CA MET A 438 4.59 16.83 7.06
C MET A 438 5.47 17.84 7.75
N MET A 439 6.65 18.09 7.22
CA MET A 439 7.50 19.19 7.61
C MET A 439 8.19 19.82 6.41
N MET A 440 8.37 21.12 6.48
CA MET A 440 9.19 21.87 5.53
C MET A 440 10.65 21.88 6.02
N VAL A 441 11.58 22.01 5.07
CA VAL A 441 13.01 22.17 5.36
C VAL A 441 13.49 23.46 4.72
N TYR A 442 13.91 24.42 5.54
CA TYR A 442 14.38 25.71 5.11
C TYR A 442 15.90 25.80 5.11
N PHE A 443 16.47 26.40 4.09
CA PHE A 443 17.89 26.67 3.89
C PHE A 443 18.09 28.19 4.01
N PRO A 444 18.34 28.73 5.20
CA PRO A 444 18.27 30.17 5.45
C PRO A 444 19.31 30.98 4.66
N GLU A 445 20.51 30.45 4.47
CA GLU A 445 21.58 31.11 3.72
C GLU A 445 21.27 31.25 2.23
N HIS A 446 20.36 30.39 1.71
CA HIS A 446 19.99 30.33 0.29
C HIS A 446 18.57 30.84 0.04
N LYS A 447 17.83 31.24 1.10
CA LYS A 447 16.41 31.60 1.04
C LYS A 447 15.57 30.59 0.24
N LEU A 448 15.90 29.32 0.45
CA LEU A 448 15.36 28.17 -0.27
C LEU A 448 14.50 27.33 0.66
N LEU A 449 13.29 26.96 0.20
CA LEU A 449 12.37 26.14 0.95
C LEU A 449 12.13 24.79 0.23
N TYR A 450 12.30 23.69 0.96
CA TYR A 450 11.79 22.38 0.56
C TYR A 450 10.40 22.22 1.15
N THR A 451 9.40 21.97 0.29
CA THR A 451 7.98 21.99 0.66
C THR A 451 7.36 20.61 0.87
N SER A 452 8.15 19.54 0.90
CA SER A 452 7.62 18.18 0.94
C SER A 452 6.62 17.94 -0.22
N ASP A 453 5.41 17.43 0.06
CA ASP A 453 4.32 17.26 -0.90
C ASP A 453 3.29 18.39 -0.88
N LEU A 454 3.49 19.45 -0.10
CA LEU A 454 2.55 20.57 -0.04
C LEU A 454 2.46 21.37 -1.35
N VAL A 455 3.50 21.37 -2.15
CA VAL A 455 3.50 22.01 -3.47
C VAL A 455 3.90 20.99 -4.53
N GLN A 456 2.93 20.56 -5.31
CA GLN A 456 3.08 19.57 -6.37
C GLN A 456 2.54 20.12 -7.70
N PRO A 457 3.03 19.62 -8.87
CA PRO A 457 2.49 20.01 -10.16
C PRO A 457 1.02 19.61 -10.31
N GLY A 458 0.18 20.54 -10.81
CA GLY A 458 -1.22 20.26 -11.11
C GLY A 458 -1.42 19.68 -12.51
N GLN A 459 -2.53 18.97 -12.72
CA GLN A 459 -2.94 18.52 -14.06
C GLN A 459 -3.67 19.62 -14.84
N ASN A 460 -4.57 20.35 -14.16
CA ASN A 460 -5.42 21.38 -14.76
C ASN A 460 -5.07 22.80 -14.28
N GLY A 461 -3.92 22.97 -13.66
CA GLY A 461 -3.43 24.23 -13.12
C GLY A 461 -1.95 24.13 -12.77
N PRO A 462 -1.33 25.22 -12.27
CA PRO A 462 0.09 25.19 -11.96
C PRO A 462 0.43 24.23 -10.81
N PHE A 463 -0.49 24.06 -9.84
CA PHE A 463 -0.29 23.20 -8.68
C PHE A 463 -1.51 22.33 -8.40
N PHE A 464 -1.24 21.19 -7.80
CA PHE A 464 -2.25 20.26 -7.28
C PHE A 464 -2.74 20.73 -5.91
N MET A 465 -4.06 20.65 -5.66
CA MET A 465 -4.68 20.94 -4.35
C MET A 465 -4.20 22.28 -3.77
N MET A 466 -4.80 23.38 -4.24
CA MET A 466 -4.39 24.75 -3.87
C MET A 466 -4.45 25.04 -2.36
N GLU A 467 -5.22 24.27 -1.58
CA GLU A 467 -5.22 24.38 -0.12
C GLU A 467 -3.86 23.96 0.48
N TYR A 468 -3.22 22.91 -0.04
CA TYR A 468 -1.86 22.49 0.38
C TYR A 468 -0.84 23.59 0.11
N VAL A 469 -0.97 24.24 -1.06
CA VAL A 469 -0.12 25.38 -1.44
C VAL A 469 -0.35 26.56 -0.48
N ARG A 470 -1.61 26.83 -0.10
CA ARG A 470 -1.99 27.84 0.90
C ARG A 470 -1.33 27.54 2.25
N GLU A 471 -1.43 26.32 2.73
CA GLU A 471 -0.81 25.91 4.00
C GLU A 471 0.70 26.11 4.02
N ALA A 472 1.41 25.77 2.92
CA ALA A 472 2.84 26.00 2.80
C ALA A 472 3.18 27.50 2.85
N PHE A 473 2.39 28.32 2.13
CA PHE A 473 2.56 29.78 2.09
C PHE A 473 2.32 30.41 3.47
N ASP A 474 1.24 30.05 4.14
CA ASP A 474 0.88 30.60 5.45
C ASP A 474 1.88 30.16 6.52
N ALA A 475 2.39 28.93 6.43
CA ALA A 475 3.46 28.46 7.32
C ALA A 475 4.75 29.24 7.13
N ALA A 476 5.17 29.50 5.89
CA ALA A 476 6.34 30.32 5.62
C ALA A 476 6.19 31.74 6.19
N LYS A 477 4.99 32.33 6.08
CA LYS A 477 4.68 33.64 6.69
C LYS A 477 4.68 33.60 8.23
N ARG A 478 4.05 32.59 8.84
CA ARG A 478 3.99 32.42 10.30
C ARG A 478 5.36 32.30 10.90
N GLU A 479 6.26 31.58 10.25
CA GLU A 479 7.63 31.38 10.68
C GLU A 479 8.58 32.53 10.27
N ASN A 480 8.06 33.59 9.63
CA ASN A 480 8.81 34.74 9.11
C ASN A 480 9.95 34.33 8.18
N LEU A 481 9.75 33.35 7.31
CA LEU A 481 10.75 32.89 6.37
C LEU A 481 10.84 33.84 5.18
N THR A 482 12.06 34.19 4.78
CA THR A 482 12.31 34.89 3.52
C THR A 482 12.60 33.86 2.45
N VAL A 483 11.60 33.54 1.61
CA VAL A 483 11.71 32.51 0.57
C VAL A 483 11.84 33.19 -0.80
N GLU A 484 12.88 32.84 -1.55
CA GLU A 484 13.05 33.28 -2.94
C GLU A 484 12.77 32.14 -3.93
N ARG A 485 13.11 30.91 -3.56
CA ARG A 485 12.94 29.71 -4.37
C ARG A 485 12.46 28.55 -3.51
N PHE A 486 11.84 27.57 -4.15
CA PHE A 486 11.41 26.35 -3.49
C PHE A 486 11.63 25.13 -4.39
N PHE A 487 11.59 23.95 -3.82
CA PHE A 487 11.47 22.68 -4.48
C PHE A 487 10.71 21.69 -3.57
N GLY A 488 10.21 20.61 -4.14
CA GLY A 488 9.46 19.60 -3.39
C GLY A 488 9.74 18.19 -3.90
N MET A 489 9.07 17.21 -3.34
CA MET A 489 9.23 15.80 -3.73
C MET A 489 8.95 15.59 -5.23
N HIS A 490 7.95 16.27 -5.78
CA HIS A 490 7.52 16.12 -7.18
C HIS A 490 7.75 17.35 -8.05
N ILE A 491 8.31 18.41 -7.50
CA ILE A 491 8.56 19.64 -8.24
C ILE A 491 10.05 20.03 -8.17
N PRO A 492 10.68 20.33 -9.32
CA PRO A 492 12.05 20.83 -9.33
C PRO A 492 12.13 22.25 -8.77
N MET A 493 13.36 22.77 -8.66
CA MET A 493 13.63 24.14 -8.23
C MET A 493 12.79 25.14 -9.02
N SER A 494 12.00 25.95 -8.31
CA SER A 494 11.05 26.92 -8.86
C SER A 494 11.09 28.24 -8.09
N PRO A 495 10.73 29.40 -8.70
CA PRO A 495 10.61 30.67 -8.01
C PRO A 495 9.43 30.67 -7.03
N TRP A 496 9.61 31.19 -5.81
CA TRP A 496 8.54 31.30 -4.82
C TRP A 496 7.38 32.20 -5.27
N ILE A 497 7.66 33.20 -6.09
CA ILE A 497 6.64 34.09 -6.67
C ILE A 497 5.54 33.32 -7.45
N ASP A 498 5.83 32.12 -7.94
CA ASP A 498 4.85 31.31 -8.65
C ASP A 498 3.77 30.76 -7.69
N VAL A 499 4.13 30.46 -6.44
CA VAL A 499 3.19 30.13 -5.36
C VAL A 499 2.27 31.33 -5.07
N GLU A 500 2.84 32.52 -4.89
CA GLU A 500 2.11 33.75 -4.59
C GLU A 500 1.10 34.11 -5.70
N LYS A 501 1.55 34.06 -6.96
CA LYS A 501 0.71 34.33 -8.13
C LYS A 501 -0.44 33.32 -8.26
N SER A 502 -0.17 32.04 -8.04
CA SER A 502 -1.18 31.00 -8.16
C SER A 502 -2.28 31.14 -7.10
N LEU A 503 -1.91 31.48 -5.87
CA LEU A 503 -2.87 31.76 -4.80
C LEU A 503 -3.71 33.01 -5.12
N ALA A 504 -3.09 34.08 -5.60
CA ALA A 504 -3.80 35.31 -5.97
C ALA A 504 -4.83 35.08 -7.10
N VAL A 505 -4.51 34.21 -8.08
CA VAL A 505 -5.45 33.85 -9.15
C VAL A 505 -6.68 33.14 -8.58
N VAL A 506 -6.51 32.16 -7.70
CA VAL A 506 -7.62 31.43 -7.08
C VAL A 506 -8.50 32.36 -6.24
N GLU A 507 -7.91 33.24 -5.44
CA GLU A 507 -8.65 34.21 -4.61
C GLU A 507 -9.44 35.22 -5.46
N SER A 508 -8.88 35.69 -6.57
CA SER A 508 -9.56 36.65 -7.45
C SER A 508 -10.70 36.03 -8.27
N SER A 509 -10.65 34.73 -8.56
CA SER A 509 -11.72 34.04 -9.31
C SER A 509 -12.98 33.79 -8.47
N GLN A 510 -12.86 33.67 -7.16
CA GLN A 510 -14.02 33.52 -6.26
C GLN A 510 -14.84 34.80 -6.11
N THR A 511 -14.25 35.97 -6.29
CA THR A 511 -14.97 37.24 -6.21
C THR A 511 -15.89 37.50 -7.42
N LYS A 512 -15.63 36.86 -8.58
CA LYS A 512 -16.46 37.02 -9.78
C LYS A 512 -17.67 36.09 -9.86
N SER A 513 -17.71 35.00 -9.10
CA SER A 513 -18.83 34.07 -9.08
C SER A 513 -19.92 34.42 -8.07
N GLY A 514 -19.73 35.43 -7.25
CA GLY A 514 -20.71 35.93 -6.27
C GLY A 514 -21.55 37.12 -6.71
N GLU A 515 -21.34 37.65 -7.93
CA GLU A 515 -22.05 38.82 -8.46
C GLU A 515 -23.02 38.54 -9.65
N ASN A 516 -23.39 37.26 -9.87
CA ASN A 516 -24.39 36.89 -10.89
C ASN A 516 -25.64 36.25 -10.24
#